data_4e34b6e8122510fd2ae0e6a6b65dffed
#
_entry.id   4e34b6e8122510fd2ae0e6a6b65dffed
#
_cell.length_a   1.000
_cell.length_b   1.000
_cell.length_c   1.000
_cell.angle_alpha   90.00
_cell.angle_beta   90.00
_cell.angle_gamma   90.00
#
_symmetry.space_group_name_H-M   'P 1'
#
loop_
_entity.id
_entity.type
_entity.pdbx_description
1 polymer ?
#
loop_
_entity_poly.entity_id
_entity_poly.type
_entity_poly.pdbx_seq_one_letter_code
_entity_poly.pdbx_strand_id
1 'polypeptide(L)'
;MQLPYKGDVRVSSPFGWRTMNGERVYHKGIDLVGTDKTVRAVVGGVVGQSILITDPKNRTSEWGNYVRVDGEDGRLYYYCHLSKRLVDRGAKVAVGDAIGIEGSTGKSTGSHLHFEVRENGSSIDPTKILGIKNAVGTVQTAKTTERTNYTVNGLTICRADDFSIEYCDRKKKNIPEDRYINGGFFGNYKSASGSLFTLPVGNLVCDIGGVDPAAEQYIKPYISGGKLRIGCDNNASAQYHGRKVSTLVKTRSGKVYVADLPAPPSDAIYAISGVPTVRGGDDVDYYNYVKAQGWDESCMYATYRNWLGVRDEKIWVISGKTATRNYIYGMEFWKKIRDEKFDDIICLDGGGSYVRKTGTGKYATVGNRRINNYITY
;
A
#
# COMPACT_ATOMS: atom_id res chain seq x y z
N MET A 1 6.26 -8.25 -9.69
CA MET A 1 7.56 -8.93 -9.85
C MET A 1 8.57 -8.14 -9.05
N GLN A 2 9.27 -8.77 -8.11
CA GLN A 2 10.13 -8.08 -7.15
C GLN A 2 11.59 -8.37 -7.49
N LEU A 3 12.42 -7.33 -7.60
CA LEU A 3 13.87 -7.45 -7.62
C LEU A 3 14.43 -7.53 -6.19
N PRO A 4 15.62 -8.12 -6.00
CA PRO A 4 16.25 -8.20 -4.68
C PRO A 4 16.81 -6.86 -4.18
N TYR A 5 16.51 -5.75 -4.86
CA TYR A 5 16.92 -4.38 -4.50
C TYR A 5 15.79 -3.38 -4.77
N LYS A 6 15.78 -2.28 -4.02
CA LYS A 6 15.08 -1.05 -4.40
C LYS A 6 16.04 -0.17 -5.22
N GLY A 7 15.53 0.47 -6.30
CA GLY A 7 16.34 1.33 -7.16
C GLY A 7 17.01 0.60 -8.33
N ASP A 8 18.05 1.23 -8.89
CA ASP A 8 18.72 0.71 -10.08
C ASP A 8 19.52 -0.54 -9.78
N VAL A 9 19.40 -1.54 -10.68
CA VAL A 9 20.11 -2.81 -10.59
C VAL A 9 20.87 -3.05 -11.90
N ARG A 10 22.06 -3.59 -11.78
CA ARG A 10 22.88 -4.00 -12.94
C ARG A 10 23.19 -5.49 -12.87
N VAL A 11 22.99 -6.22 -13.95
CA VAL A 11 23.54 -7.56 -14.11
C VAL A 11 25.05 -7.42 -14.39
N SER A 12 25.86 -7.91 -13.48
CA SER A 12 27.32 -7.95 -13.65
C SER A 12 27.80 -9.25 -14.28
N SER A 13 27.04 -10.35 -14.12
CA SER A 13 27.30 -11.61 -14.79
C SER A 13 26.04 -12.43 -14.99
N PRO A 14 25.73 -12.90 -16.21
CA PRO A 14 24.52 -13.64 -16.52
C PRO A 14 24.59 -15.10 -16.01
N PHE A 15 23.42 -15.72 -15.91
CA PHE A 15 23.26 -17.16 -15.68
C PHE A 15 23.70 -17.97 -16.89
N GLY A 16 24.25 -19.17 -16.66
CA GLY A 16 24.57 -20.14 -17.68
C GLY A 16 26.05 -20.17 -18.07
N TRP A 17 26.37 -20.67 -19.27
CA TRP A 17 27.74 -20.82 -19.73
C TRP A 17 28.41 -19.48 -20.01
N ARG A 18 29.59 -19.26 -19.41
CA ARG A 18 30.42 -18.06 -19.62
C ARG A 18 31.89 -18.44 -19.73
N THR A 19 32.70 -17.58 -20.33
CA THR A 19 34.16 -17.74 -20.35
C THR A 19 34.78 -16.89 -19.27
N MET A 20 35.57 -17.50 -18.39
CA MET A 20 36.34 -16.82 -17.33
C MET A 20 37.80 -17.28 -17.43
N ASN A 21 38.74 -16.33 -17.53
CA ASN A 21 40.17 -16.62 -17.61
C ASN A 21 40.54 -17.64 -18.75
N GLY A 22 39.79 -17.61 -19.85
CA GLY A 22 39.97 -18.53 -20.95
C GLY A 22 39.24 -19.88 -20.81
N GLU A 23 38.70 -20.18 -19.67
CA GLU A 23 37.97 -21.43 -19.39
C GLU A 23 36.45 -21.25 -19.50
N ARG A 24 35.77 -22.29 -20.03
CA ARG A 24 34.30 -22.30 -20.06
C ARG A 24 33.73 -22.84 -18.76
N VAL A 25 33.06 -21.96 -17.98
CA VAL A 25 32.46 -22.31 -16.69
C VAL A 25 30.93 -22.06 -16.71
N TYR A 26 30.22 -22.88 -15.95
CA TYR A 26 28.78 -22.74 -15.81
C TYR A 26 28.43 -21.93 -14.56
N HIS A 27 27.73 -20.81 -14.73
CA HIS A 27 27.26 -19.94 -13.67
C HIS A 27 25.85 -20.35 -13.24
N LYS A 28 25.70 -20.89 -12.03
CA LYS A 28 24.46 -21.45 -11.50
C LYS A 28 23.44 -20.42 -11.03
N GLY A 29 23.82 -19.15 -10.98
CA GLY A 29 22.99 -18.02 -10.59
C GLY A 29 23.20 -16.81 -11.49
N ILE A 30 22.76 -15.67 -11.05
CA ILE A 30 22.99 -14.38 -11.71
C ILE A 30 23.67 -13.44 -10.71
N ASP A 31 24.66 -12.67 -11.16
CA ASP A 31 25.32 -11.68 -10.32
C ASP A 31 24.72 -10.29 -10.55
N LEU A 32 24.21 -9.69 -9.50
CA LEU A 32 23.50 -8.41 -9.49
C LEU A 32 24.24 -7.40 -8.62
N VAL A 33 24.24 -6.14 -9.05
CA VAL A 33 24.75 -5.01 -8.26
C VAL A 33 23.66 -3.97 -8.16
N GLY A 34 23.21 -3.68 -6.92
CA GLY A 34 22.22 -2.67 -6.63
C GLY A 34 22.84 -1.33 -6.22
N THR A 35 22.14 -0.23 -6.50
CA THR A 35 22.48 1.09 -5.94
C THR A 35 22.11 1.17 -4.45
N ASP A 36 20.95 0.64 -4.08
CA ASP A 36 20.61 0.30 -2.70
C ASP A 36 21.23 -1.04 -2.35
N LYS A 37 22.18 -1.06 -1.42
CA LYS A 37 22.91 -2.27 -1.03
C LYS A 37 22.08 -3.25 -0.17
N THR A 38 20.86 -2.90 0.19
CA THR A 38 19.96 -3.74 0.97
C THR A 38 19.37 -4.83 0.10
N VAL A 39 19.75 -6.07 0.39
CA VAL A 39 19.21 -7.26 -0.30
C VAL A 39 17.86 -7.65 0.32
N ARG A 40 16.88 -7.89 -0.54
CA ARG A 40 15.49 -8.16 -0.16
C ARG A 40 15.00 -9.49 -0.70
N ALA A 41 14.09 -10.13 0.04
CA ALA A 41 13.44 -11.36 -0.39
C ALA A 41 12.58 -11.10 -1.65
N VAL A 42 12.78 -11.92 -2.70
CA VAL A 42 11.96 -11.85 -3.93
C VAL A 42 10.73 -12.74 -3.86
N VAL A 43 10.63 -13.55 -2.82
CA VAL A 43 9.55 -14.51 -2.55
C VAL A 43 9.21 -14.50 -1.06
N GLY A 44 7.96 -14.76 -0.72
CA GLY A 44 7.56 -15.09 0.66
C GLY A 44 7.97 -16.50 1.02
N GLY A 45 8.32 -16.75 2.29
CA GLY A 45 8.72 -18.07 2.73
C GLY A 45 9.37 -18.08 4.10
N VAL A 46 10.13 -19.14 4.36
CA VAL A 46 10.87 -19.35 5.62
C VAL A 46 12.38 -19.35 5.32
N VAL A 47 13.16 -18.70 6.16
CA VAL A 47 14.62 -18.74 6.07
C VAL A 47 15.10 -20.14 6.47
N GLY A 48 15.42 -20.95 5.48
CA GLY A 48 15.90 -22.32 5.69
C GLY A 48 17.37 -22.38 6.11
N GLN A 49 18.17 -21.41 5.64
CA GLN A 49 19.58 -21.26 6.02
C GLN A 49 19.95 -19.78 6.14
N SER A 50 20.80 -19.48 7.11
CA SER A 50 21.39 -18.16 7.32
C SER A 50 22.80 -18.37 7.82
N ILE A 51 23.79 -18.34 6.93
CA ILE A 51 25.17 -18.74 7.17
C ILE A 51 26.10 -17.54 7.24
N LEU A 52 26.89 -17.50 8.32
CA LEU A 52 27.97 -16.53 8.53
C LEU A 52 29.30 -17.27 8.50
N ILE A 53 30.22 -16.87 7.64
CA ILE A 53 31.61 -17.33 7.70
C ILE A 53 32.35 -16.56 8.81
N THR A 54 33.05 -17.29 9.66
CA THR A 54 33.73 -16.70 10.82
C THR A 54 34.98 -15.90 10.44
N ASP A 55 35.65 -16.26 9.33
CA ASP A 55 36.76 -15.52 8.77
C ASP A 55 36.31 -14.79 7.49
N PRO A 56 36.18 -13.44 7.51
CA PRO A 56 35.79 -12.67 6.34
C PRO A 56 36.82 -12.67 5.20
N LYS A 57 38.06 -13.12 5.48
CA LYS A 57 39.11 -13.30 4.46
C LYS A 57 39.06 -14.69 3.80
N ASN A 58 38.22 -15.60 4.31
CA ASN A 58 38.10 -16.94 3.75
C ASN A 58 37.46 -16.87 2.35
N ARG A 59 38.27 -17.17 1.34
CA ARG A 59 37.86 -17.22 -0.08
C ARG A 59 37.56 -18.64 -0.58
N THR A 60 37.63 -19.65 0.32
CA THR A 60 37.33 -21.06 -0.03
C THR A 60 35.84 -21.35 0.04
N SER A 61 35.07 -20.59 0.84
CA SER A 61 33.62 -20.68 0.85
C SER A 61 33.05 -20.13 -0.45
N GLU A 62 32.43 -20.98 -1.27
CA GLU A 62 31.91 -20.59 -2.57
C GLU A 62 30.92 -19.42 -2.46
N TRP A 63 29.96 -19.46 -1.53
CA TRP A 63 28.90 -18.47 -1.36
C TRP A 63 29.15 -17.38 -0.31
N GLY A 64 30.20 -17.56 0.52
CA GLY A 64 30.45 -16.65 1.63
C GLY A 64 29.31 -16.62 2.64
N ASN A 65 28.98 -15.43 3.15
CA ASN A 65 27.77 -15.24 3.94
C ASN A 65 26.54 -15.30 3.01
N TYR A 66 25.53 -16.08 3.40
CA TYR A 66 24.33 -16.19 2.58
C TYR A 66 23.08 -16.42 3.41
N VAL A 67 21.97 -16.09 2.83
CA VAL A 67 20.62 -16.43 3.28
C VAL A 67 19.97 -17.29 2.21
N ARG A 68 19.33 -18.40 2.62
CA ARG A 68 18.44 -19.18 1.76
C ARG A 68 17.01 -19.03 2.25
N VAL A 69 16.12 -18.62 1.38
CA VAL A 69 14.67 -18.62 1.63
C VAL A 69 14.08 -19.86 0.94
N ASP A 70 13.38 -20.66 1.72
CA ASP A 70 12.56 -21.78 1.24
C ASP A 70 11.20 -21.15 0.87
N GLY A 71 10.99 -20.94 -0.42
CA GLY A 71 9.85 -20.17 -0.95
C GLY A 71 8.52 -20.91 -0.81
N GLU A 72 7.45 -20.18 -0.64
CA GLU A 72 6.07 -20.72 -0.63
C GLU A 72 5.70 -21.40 -1.96
N ASP A 73 6.42 -21.11 -3.03
CA ASP A 73 6.29 -21.74 -4.35
C ASP A 73 7.08 -23.06 -4.50
N GLY A 74 7.69 -23.55 -3.42
CA GLY A 74 8.45 -24.80 -3.38
C GLY A 74 9.88 -24.70 -3.90
N ARG A 75 10.36 -23.52 -4.29
CA ARG A 75 11.73 -23.27 -4.74
C ARG A 75 12.63 -22.82 -3.61
N LEU A 76 13.95 -22.98 -3.81
CA LEU A 76 14.99 -22.51 -2.89
C LEU A 76 15.71 -21.30 -3.49
N TYR A 77 15.74 -20.20 -2.76
CA TYR A 77 16.29 -18.92 -3.18
C TYR A 77 17.52 -18.58 -2.36
N TYR A 78 18.68 -18.51 -2.99
CA TYR A 78 19.96 -18.26 -2.35
C TYR A 78 20.43 -16.82 -2.65
N TYR A 79 20.75 -16.09 -1.57
CA TYR A 79 21.25 -14.73 -1.59
C TYR A 79 22.66 -14.72 -1.00
N CYS A 80 23.68 -14.70 -1.86
CA CYS A 80 25.06 -14.99 -1.49
C CYS A 80 25.98 -13.77 -1.52
N HIS A 81 27.21 -13.94 -0.99
CA HIS A 81 28.27 -12.93 -0.87
C HIS A 81 27.93 -11.75 0.03
N LEU A 82 26.96 -11.90 0.93
CA LEU A 82 26.49 -10.83 1.81
C LEU A 82 27.59 -10.31 2.73
N SER A 83 27.68 -8.99 2.92
CA SER A 83 28.48 -8.38 3.97
C SER A 83 27.85 -8.56 5.35
N LYS A 84 26.51 -8.56 5.40
CA LYS A 84 25.72 -8.75 6.63
C LYS A 84 24.42 -9.51 6.33
N ARG A 85 24.07 -10.45 7.20
CA ARG A 85 22.76 -11.08 7.24
C ARG A 85 21.86 -10.28 8.18
N LEU A 86 20.59 -10.11 7.84
CA LEU A 86 19.61 -9.36 8.64
C LEU A 86 18.52 -10.27 9.23
N VAL A 87 18.53 -11.55 8.87
CA VAL A 87 17.55 -12.55 9.30
C VAL A 87 18.23 -13.85 9.74
N ASP A 88 17.64 -14.56 10.68
CA ASP A 88 18.12 -15.84 11.16
C ASP A 88 17.29 -17.02 10.60
N ARG A 89 17.86 -18.23 10.67
CA ARG A 89 17.16 -19.45 10.29
C ARG A 89 15.84 -19.60 11.04
N GLY A 90 14.78 -19.97 10.33
CA GLY A 90 13.43 -20.12 10.86
C GLY A 90 12.59 -18.84 10.82
N ALA A 91 13.17 -17.69 10.51
CA ALA A 91 12.41 -16.45 10.34
C ALA A 91 11.45 -16.58 9.14
N LYS A 92 10.21 -16.09 9.29
CA LYS A 92 9.29 -15.89 8.18
C LYS A 92 9.60 -14.55 7.51
N VAL A 93 9.63 -14.55 6.19
CA VAL A 93 9.88 -13.35 5.38
C VAL A 93 8.79 -13.19 4.33
N ALA A 94 8.36 -11.97 4.12
CA ALA A 94 7.49 -11.58 3.02
C ALA A 94 8.32 -11.06 1.83
N VAL A 95 7.69 -10.98 0.67
CA VAL A 95 8.28 -10.32 -0.51
C VAL A 95 8.65 -8.87 -0.17
N GLY A 96 9.90 -8.47 -0.44
CA GLY A 96 10.40 -7.12 -0.17
C GLY A 96 11.07 -6.94 1.19
N ASP A 97 10.98 -7.90 2.10
CA ASP A 97 11.66 -7.83 3.40
C ASP A 97 13.19 -7.79 3.26
N ALA A 98 13.83 -6.95 4.05
CA ALA A 98 15.29 -6.85 4.08
C ALA A 98 15.89 -8.09 4.75
N ILE A 99 16.70 -8.86 4.01
CA ILE A 99 17.30 -10.12 4.48
C ILE A 99 18.81 -10.08 4.57
N GLY A 100 19.46 -9.09 3.96
CA GLY A 100 20.92 -8.94 4.00
C GLY A 100 21.39 -7.62 3.40
N ILE A 101 22.71 -7.44 3.45
CA ILE A 101 23.41 -6.33 2.79
C ILE A 101 24.39 -6.92 1.78
N GLU A 102 24.37 -6.40 0.55
CA GLU A 102 25.32 -6.78 -0.50
C GLU A 102 26.78 -6.67 -0.01
N GLY A 103 27.61 -7.58 -0.44
CA GLY A 103 29.01 -7.61 -0.06
C GLY A 103 29.89 -8.36 -1.04
N SER A 104 31.03 -8.85 -0.54
CA SER A 104 32.04 -9.57 -1.31
C SER A 104 32.70 -10.66 -0.47
N THR A 105 31.91 -11.39 0.32
CA THR A 105 32.41 -12.49 1.15
C THR A 105 32.50 -13.78 0.35
N GLY A 106 33.38 -14.73 0.78
CA GLY A 106 33.62 -15.98 0.07
C GLY A 106 34.36 -15.79 -1.25
N LYS A 107 34.08 -16.66 -2.25
CA LYS A 107 34.75 -16.63 -3.56
C LYS A 107 34.14 -15.53 -4.44
N SER A 108 34.50 -14.28 -4.15
CA SER A 108 34.02 -13.09 -4.85
C SER A 108 35.18 -12.16 -5.18
N THR A 109 35.12 -11.52 -6.35
CA THR A 109 36.13 -10.56 -6.84
C THR A 109 35.74 -9.10 -6.62
N GLY A 110 34.50 -8.84 -6.14
CA GLY A 110 34.01 -7.49 -5.89
C GLY A 110 32.60 -7.52 -5.33
N SER A 111 32.10 -6.37 -4.87
CA SER A 111 30.74 -6.28 -4.27
C SER A 111 29.66 -6.61 -5.28
N HIS A 112 28.90 -7.65 -5.03
CA HIS A 112 27.72 -8.07 -5.78
C HIS A 112 26.87 -9.05 -4.96
N LEU A 113 25.62 -9.25 -5.35
CA LEU A 113 24.76 -10.35 -4.94
C LEU A 113 24.86 -11.46 -5.98
N HIS A 114 25.34 -12.64 -5.58
CA HIS A 114 25.09 -13.85 -6.36
C HIS A 114 23.71 -14.40 -5.97
N PHE A 115 22.79 -14.37 -6.91
CA PHE A 115 21.40 -14.82 -6.71
C PHE A 115 21.17 -16.12 -7.48
N GLU A 116 20.88 -17.20 -6.75
CA GLU A 116 20.65 -18.53 -7.33
C GLU A 116 19.26 -19.04 -6.95
N VAL A 117 18.57 -19.66 -7.87
CA VAL A 117 17.29 -20.33 -7.61
C VAL A 117 17.41 -21.80 -7.96
N ARG A 118 16.89 -22.65 -7.08
CA ARG A 118 16.84 -24.09 -7.30
C ARG A 118 15.43 -24.62 -7.26
N GLU A 119 15.15 -25.52 -8.20
CA GLU A 119 13.92 -26.30 -8.27
C GLU A 119 14.30 -27.79 -8.41
N ASN A 120 13.75 -28.63 -7.55
CA ASN A 120 14.06 -30.08 -7.51
C ASN A 120 15.58 -30.39 -7.47
N GLY A 121 16.32 -29.60 -6.67
CA GLY A 121 17.76 -29.75 -6.49
C GLY A 121 18.65 -29.15 -7.57
N SER A 122 18.11 -28.75 -8.72
CA SER A 122 18.84 -28.18 -9.85
C SER A 122 18.71 -26.66 -9.90
N SER A 123 19.80 -25.96 -10.27
CA SER A 123 19.73 -24.52 -10.50
C SER A 123 18.94 -24.21 -11.78
N ILE A 124 18.04 -23.25 -11.71
CA ILE A 124 17.23 -22.77 -12.83
C ILE A 124 17.57 -21.31 -13.13
N ASP A 125 17.24 -20.85 -14.34
CA ASP A 125 17.47 -19.48 -14.77
C ASP A 125 16.67 -18.47 -13.92
N PRO A 126 17.34 -17.67 -13.05
CA PRO A 126 16.64 -16.73 -12.17
C PRO A 126 16.01 -15.57 -12.92
N THR A 127 16.45 -15.30 -14.15
CA THR A 127 15.97 -14.11 -14.90
C THR A 127 14.51 -14.20 -15.28
N LYS A 128 13.97 -15.41 -15.43
CA LYS A 128 12.54 -15.64 -15.68
C LYS A 128 11.68 -15.27 -14.46
N ILE A 129 12.21 -15.51 -13.26
CA ILE A 129 11.54 -15.19 -12.01
C ILE A 129 11.62 -13.68 -11.74
N LEU A 130 12.80 -13.10 -11.99
CA LEU A 130 13.04 -11.67 -11.82
C LEU A 130 12.45 -10.81 -12.95
N GLY A 131 12.05 -11.41 -14.09
CA GLY A 131 11.53 -10.71 -15.27
C GLY A 131 12.53 -9.78 -15.94
N ILE A 132 13.79 -10.16 -15.95
CA ILE A 132 14.89 -9.38 -16.53
C ILE A 132 15.57 -10.13 -17.68
N LYS A 133 16.38 -9.42 -18.44
CA LYS A 133 17.20 -10.05 -19.50
C LYS A 133 18.41 -10.75 -18.90
N ASN A 134 18.75 -11.95 -19.37
CA ASN A 134 19.96 -12.68 -19.01
C ASN A 134 21.17 -12.12 -19.79
N ALA A 135 21.53 -10.88 -19.53
CA ALA A 135 22.64 -10.20 -20.23
C ALA A 135 23.27 -9.15 -19.29
N VAL A 136 24.58 -8.97 -19.41
CA VAL A 136 25.31 -7.89 -18.70
C VAL A 136 24.73 -6.54 -19.09
N GLY A 137 24.50 -5.68 -18.12
CA GLY A 137 24.00 -4.32 -18.32
C GLY A 137 23.06 -3.88 -17.19
N THR A 138 22.66 -2.61 -17.26
CA THR A 138 21.63 -2.09 -16.35
C THR A 138 20.36 -2.86 -16.60
N VAL A 139 19.83 -3.48 -15.55
CA VAL A 139 18.48 -3.98 -15.58
C VAL A 139 17.62 -2.73 -15.76
N GLN A 140 17.23 -2.49 -17.00
CA GLN A 140 16.02 -1.73 -17.16
C GLN A 140 14.95 -2.67 -16.58
N THR A 141 14.70 -2.54 -15.26
CA THR A 141 13.34 -2.70 -14.82
C THR A 141 12.60 -1.94 -15.91
N ALA A 142 11.77 -2.59 -16.72
CA ALA A 142 10.75 -1.81 -17.35
C ALA A 142 10.34 -0.85 -16.23
N LYS A 143 10.67 0.42 -16.34
CA LYS A 143 9.86 1.43 -15.71
C LYS A 143 8.52 1.07 -16.31
N THR A 144 7.79 0.22 -15.62
CA THR A 144 6.40 0.48 -15.47
C THR A 144 6.50 1.89 -14.93
N THR A 145 6.40 2.87 -15.82
CA THR A 145 6.01 4.21 -15.45
C THR A 145 4.79 3.88 -14.64
N GLU A 146 4.99 3.85 -13.31
CA GLU A 146 3.94 3.46 -12.37
C GLU A 146 2.85 4.41 -12.78
N ARG A 147 1.77 3.86 -13.38
CA ARG A 147 0.72 4.70 -13.93
C ARG A 147 0.12 5.40 -12.72
N THR A 148 0.67 6.59 -12.42
CA THR A 148 0.27 7.36 -11.25
C THR A 148 -1.10 8.01 -11.44
N ASN A 149 -1.58 8.04 -12.69
CA ASN A 149 -2.90 8.54 -13.05
C ASN A 149 -3.38 7.86 -14.34
N TYR A 150 -4.40 7.00 -14.25
CA TYR A 150 -4.91 6.23 -15.38
C TYR A 150 -6.38 5.83 -15.19
N THR A 151 -7.00 5.36 -16.26
CA THR A 151 -8.37 4.84 -16.22
C THR A 151 -8.39 3.38 -16.62
N VAL A 152 -9.08 2.55 -15.85
CA VAL A 152 -9.32 1.14 -16.11
C VAL A 152 -10.77 0.79 -15.80
N ASN A 153 -11.45 0.09 -16.71
CA ASN A 153 -12.83 -0.39 -16.54
C ASN A 153 -13.82 0.70 -16.04
N GLY A 154 -13.59 1.98 -16.49
CA GLY A 154 -14.41 3.12 -16.09
C GLY A 154 -14.12 3.69 -14.71
N LEU A 155 -13.06 3.19 -14.03
CA LEU A 155 -12.52 3.76 -12.80
C LEU A 155 -11.30 4.61 -13.13
N THR A 156 -11.19 5.78 -12.52
CA THR A 156 -9.96 6.57 -12.54
C THR A 156 -9.16 6.28 -11.28
N ILE A 157 -7.89 5.95 -11.44
CA ILE A 157 -6.96 5.57 -10.38
C ILE A 157 -5.80 6.55 -10.38
N CYS A 158 -5.55 7.20 -9.25
CA CYS A 158 -4.48 8.18 -9.08
C CYS A 158 -3.68 7.85 -7.83
N ARG A 159 -2.34 7.87 -7.92
CA ARG A 159 -1.50 7.80 -6.73
C ARG A 159 -1.55 9.13 -5.98
N ALA A 160 -1.69 9.03 -4.66
CA ALA A 160 -1.76 10.18 -3.76
C ALA A 160 -0.37 10.43 -3.14
N ASP A 161 0.51 11.14 -3.85
CA ASP A 161 1.87 11.43 -3.38
C ASP A 161 1.84 12.45 -2.22
N ASP A 162 0.97 13.48 -2.31
CA ASP A 162 0.80 14.54 -1.32
C ASP A 162 -0.48 14.36 -0.50
N PHE A 163 -0.73 13.13 -0.04
CA PHE A 163 -1.96 12.77 0.66
C PHE A 163 -2.13 13.53 1.97
N SER A 164 -3.24 14.27 2.09
CA SER A 164 -3.71 14.85 3.33
C SER A 164 -5.24 14.74 3.45
N ILE A 165 -5.73 14.86 4.69
CA ILE A 165 -7.15 14.89 5.01
C ILE A 165 -7.41 16.18 5.79
N GLU A 166 -8.43 16.93 5.40
CA GLU A 166 -8.85 18.15 6.09
C GLU A 166 -10.32 18.10 6.48
N TYR A 167 -10.60 18.45 7.74
CA TYR A 167 -11.95 18.70 8.21
C TYR A 167 -12.39 20.12 7.83
N CYS A 168 -13.54 20.30 7.21
CA CYS A 168 -13.93 21.60 6.67
C CYS A 168 -15.38 22.01 6.88
N ASP A 169 -16.31 21.07 6.99
CA ASP A 169 -17.77 21.32 6.97
C ASP A 169 -18.21 22.43 5.97
N ARG A 170 -17.78 22.29 4.72
CA ARG A 170 -17.99 23.29 3.64
C ARG A 170 -18.84 22.75 2.49
N LYS A 171 -19.47 23.67 1.74
CA LYS A 171 -19.99 23.32 0.41
C LYS A 171 -18.83 22.95 -0.50
N LYS A 172 -18.97 21.88 -1.27
CA LYS A 172 -17.95 21.32 -2.16
C LYS A 172 -17.28 22.36 -3.06
N LYS A 173 -18.05 23.31 -3.61
CA LYS A 173 -17.55 24.37 -4.49
C LYS A 173 -16.64 25.41 -3.79
N ASN A 174 -16.63 25.44 -2.47
CA ASN A 174 -15.88 26.39 -1.66
C ASN A 174 -14.56 25.80 -1.14
N ILE A 175 -14.16 24.62 -1.62
CA ILE A 175 -12.87 24.00 -1.28
C ILE A 175 -11.80 24.64 -2.18
N PRO A 176 -10.76 25.27 -1.58
CA PRO A 176 -9.77 26.04 -2.33
C PRO A 176 -8.79 25.18 -3.14
N GLU A 177 -8.56 23.94 -2.74
CA GLU A 177 -7.57 23.07 -3.32
C GLU A 177 -7.92 22.71 -4.78
N ASP A 178 -6.88 22.55 -5.60
CA ASP A 178 -7.03 22.24 -7.02
C ASP A 178 -7.23 20.76 -7.31
N ARG A 179 -6.85 19.89 -6.37
CA ARG A 179 -6.93 18.44 -6.53
C ARG A 179 -7.44 17.79 -5.25
N TYR A 180 -8.70 17.33 -5.26
CA TYR A 180 -9.32 16.73 -4.09
C TYR A 180 -10.51 15.82 -4.43
N ILE A 181 -10.85 14.96 -3.45
CA ILE A 181 -12.11 14.20 -3.39
C ILE A 181 -12.80 14.45 -2.05
N ASN A 182 -14.10 14.12 -1.93
CA ASN A 182 -14.74 14.03 -0.62
C ASN A 182 -14.10 12.92 0.20
N GLY A 183 -14.11 13.09 1.51
CA GLY A 183 -13.59 12.13 2.47
C GLY A 183 -14.63 11.11 2.94
N GLY A 184 -14.54 10.74 4.22
CA GLY A 184 -15.35 9.71 4.85
C GLY A 184 -16.81 10.09 5.09
N PHE A 185 -17.56 9.12 5.58
CA PHE A 185 -18.95 9.28 5.97
C PHE A 185 -19.10 10.25 7.15
N PHE A 186 -20.24 10.91 7.24
CA PHE A 186 -20.54 11.86 8.32
C PHE A 186 -22.04 11.90 8.66
N GLY A 187 -22.33 12.28 9.91
CA GLY A 187 -23.67 12.53 10.38
C GLY A 187 -23.99 14.04 10.44
N ASN A 188 -25.27 14.37 10.25
CA ASN A 188 -25.76 15.74 10.38
C ASN A 188 -26.39 15.92 11.77
N TYR A 189 -26.04 16.99 12.45
CA TYR A 189 -26.47 17.32 13.81
C TYR A 189 -27.03 18.74 13.85
N LYS A 190 -27.83 19.01 14.89
CA LYS A 190 -28.31 20.35 15.18
C LYS A 190 -27.75 20.78 16.53
N SER A 191 -27.23 22.01 16.62
CA SER A 191 -26.87 22.66 17.86
C SER A 191 -28.14 23.01 18.69
N ALA A 192 -27.99 23.36 19.94
CA ALA A 192 -29.06 23.86 20.76
C ALA A 192 -29.74 25.15 20.18
N SER A 193 -28.97 25.94 19.40
CA SER A 193 -29.46 27.11 18.66
C SER A 193 -30.16 26.77 17.36
N GLY A 194 -30.22 25.47 16.98
CA GLY A 194 -30.80 25.02 15.72
C GLY A 194 -29.86 25.04 14.50
N SER A 195 -28.62 25.50 14.64
CA SER A 195 -27.63 25.49 13.58
C SER A 195 -27.23 24.07 13.20
N LEU A 196 -27.11 23.78 11.91
CA LEU A 196 -26.69 22.49 11.38
C LEU A 196 -25.17 22.40 11.32
N PHE A 197 -24.61 21.30 11.79
CA PHE A 197 -23.19 20.96 11.67
C PHE A 197 -23.01 19.47 11.34
N THR A 198 -21.81 19.06 10.97
CA THR A 198 -21.53 17.67 10.63
C THR A 198 -20.37 17.14 11.49
N LEU A 199 -20.44 15.85 11.84
CA LEU A 199 -19.36 15.14 12.51
C LEU A 199 -19.02 13.86 11.71
N PRO A 200 -17.74 13.45 11.66
CA PRO A 200 -17.35 12.23 10.97
C PRO A 200 -17.94 10.99 11.65
N VAL A 201 -18.19 9.97 10.84
CA VAL A 201 -18.58 8.63 11.27
C VAL A 201 -17.38 7.72 11.19
N GLY A 202 -17.05 7.02 12.28
CA GLY A 202 -15.87 6.17 12.39
C GLY A 202 -14.61 6.93 12.83
N ASN A 203 -13.45 6.36 12.52
CA ASN A 203 -12.16 6.96 12.88
C ASN A 203 -11.77 8.07 11.91
N LEU A 204 -11.27 9.16 12.44
CA LEU A 204 -10.69 10.27 11.67
C LEU A 204 -9.49 10.86 12.39
N VAL A 205 -8.39 11.08 11.67
CA VAL A 205 -7.27 11.96 12.04
C VAL A 205 -6.99 12.84 10.84
N CYS A 206 -7.15 14.15 10.99
CA CYS A 206 -7.03 15.09 9.89
C CYS A 206 -6.55 16.46 10.37
N ASP A 207 -6.15 17.30 9.43
CA ASP A 207 -5.91 18.72 9.66
C ASP A 207 -7.25 19.43 9.86
N ILE A 208 -7.20 20.57 10.57
CA ILE A 208 -8.38 21.37 10.83
C ILE A 208 -8.40 22.55 9.86
N GLY A 209 -9.32 22.47 8.89
CA GLY A 209 -9.62 23.57 7.98
C GLY A 209 -10.55 24.62 8.61
N GLY A 210 -11.19 25.37 7.75
CA GLY A 210 -12.19 26.36 8.22
C GLY A 210 -13.40 25.68 8.84
N VAL A 211 -13.50 25.71 10.16
CA VAL A 211 -14.60 25.14 10.94
C VAL A 211 -15.76 26.14 11.01
N ASP A 212 -16.99 25.64 10.85
CA ASP A 212 -18.18 26.41 11.18
C ASP A 212 -18.18 26.71 12.69
N PRO A 213 -18.35 27.97 13.12
CA PRO A 213 -18.40 28.33 14.55
C PRO A 213 -19.41 27.48 15.36
N ALA A 214 -20.52 27.07 14.75
CA ALA A 214 -21.49 26.21 15.39
C ALA A 214 -20.97 24.79 15.67
N ALA A 215 -20.03 24.29 14.87
CA ALA A 215 -19.40 22.98 15.04
C ALA A 215 -18.18 23.04 15.98
N GLU A 216 -17.53 24.20 16.10
CA GLU A 216 -16.26 24.35 16.82
C GLU A 216 -16.31 23.81 18.27
N GLN A 217 -17.37 24.13 19.01
CA GLN A 217 -17.55 23.67 20.40
C GLN A 217 -17.60 22.12 20.53
N TYR A 218 -18.05 21.41 19.47
CA TYR A 218 -18.16 19.95 19.47
C TYR A 218 -16.88 19.25 19.08
N ILE A 219 -16.02 19.90 18.32
CA ILE A 219 -14.75 19.31 17.87
C ILE A 219 -13.57 19.64 18.78
N LYS A 220 -13.61 20.74 19.56
CA LYS A 220 -12.55 21.13 20.51
C LYS A 220 -12.10 19.99 21.43
N PRO A 221 -13.01 19.17 22.01
CA PRO A 221 -12.61 18.04 22.87
C PRO A 221 -11.73 16.98 22.17
N TYR A 222 -11.76 16.92 20.85
CA TYR A 222 -11.05 15.92 20.04
C TYR A 222 -9.75 16.43 19.43
N ILE A 223 -9.37 17.69 19.66
CA ILE A 223 -8.15 18.26 19.10
C ILE A 223 -6.95 17.80 19.93
N SER A 224 -5.98 17.19 19.28
CA SER A 224 -4.73 16.75 19.87
C SER A 224 -3.57 16.96 18.89
N GLY A 225 -2.50 17.65 19.34
CA GLY A 225 -1.33 17.90 18.50
C GLY A 225 -1.63 18.66 17.20
N GLY A 226 -2.58 19.61 17.24
CA GLY A 226 -2.99 20.41 16.06
C GLY A 226 -3.88 19.66 15.06
N LYS A 227 -4.27 18.42 15.38
CA LYS A 227 -5.14 17.61 14.52
C LYS A 227 -6.46 17.28 15.21
N LEU A 228 -7.53 17.19 14.43
CA LEU A 228 -8.77 16.56 14.87
C LEU A 228 -8.57 15.04 14.90
N ARG A 229 -8.85 14.44 16.06
CA ARG A 229 -8.73 12.98 16.29
C ARG A 229 -10.04 12.46 16.86
N ILE A 230 -10.74 11.64 16.08
CA ILE A 230 -12.01 11.02 16.50
C ILE A 230 -11.88 9.51 16.31
N GLY A 231 -12.23 8.74 17.34
CA GLY A 231 -12.36 7.30 17.30
C GLY A 231 -13.83 6.88 17.28
N CYS A 232 -14.10 5.62 17.00
CA CYS A 232 -15.46 5.07 17.00
C CYS A 232 -16.15 5.26 18.36
N ASP A 233 -15.41 5.12 19.46
CA ASP A 233 -15.95 5.29 20.82
C ASP A 233 -16.32 6.74 21.14
N ASN A 234 -15.70 7.70 20.46
CA ASN A 234 -15.92 9.12 20.62
C ASN A 234 -16.79 9.71 19.51
N ASN A 235 -17.36 8.85 18.67
CA ASN A 235 -18.24 9.29 17.61
C ASN A 235 -19.58 9.75 18.19
N ALA A 236 -20.09 10.90 17.76
CA ALA A 236 -21.40 11.40 18.12
C ALA A 236 -22.57 10.48 17.67
N SER A 237 -22.30 9.51 16.81
CA SER A 237 -23.26 8.50 16.38
C SER A 237 -23.22 7.28 17.30
N ALA A 238 -24.21 7.11 18.16
CA ALA A 238 -24.32 6.00 19.12
C ALA A 238 -24.24 4.61 18.47
N GLN A 239 -24.59 4.49 17.16
CA GLN A 239 -24.59 3.22 16.43
C GLN A 239 -23.19 2.65 16.21
N TYR A 240 -22.12 3.46 16.33
CA TYR A 240 -20.72 3.02 16.12
C TYR A 240 -19.93 2.88 17.43
N HIS A 241 -20.55 3.12 18.57
CA HIS A 241 -19.90 3.00 19.88
C HIS A 241 -19.32 1.59 20.10
N GLY A 242 -18.05 1.53 20.51
CA GLY A 242 -17.34 0.28 20.82
C GLY A 242 -17.07 -0.63 19.64
N ARG A 243 -17.35 -0.20 18.40
CA ARG A 243 -17.12 -1.02 17.20
C ARG A 243 -15.75 -0.76 16.58
N LYS A 244 -15.16 -1.81 16.04
CA LYS A 244 -14.00 -1.69 15.17
C LYS A 244 -14.47 -1.46 13.74
N VAL A 245 -13.97 -0.41 13.10
CA VAL A 245 -14.28 -0.11 11.70
C VAL A 245 -13.02 -0.09 10.85
N SER A 246 -13.15 -0.46 9.61
CA SER A 246 -12.05 -0.43 8.65
C SER A 246 -11.54 0.98 8.47
N THR A 247 -10.28 1.16 8.79
CA THR A 247 -9.61 2.47 8.85
C THR A 247 -8.31 2.41 8.07
N LEU A 248 -8.17 3.27 7.05
CA LEU A 248 -6.87 3.55 6.44
C LEU A 248 -6.09 4.47 7.38
N VAL A 249 -4.84 4.11 7.65
CA VAL A 249 -3.93 4.83 8.54
C VAL A 249 -2.65 5.17 7.79
N LYS A 250 -2.20 6.43 7.92
CA LYS A 250 -0.83 6.88 7.57
C LYS A 250 -0.15 7.31 8.86
N THR A 251 0.95 6.64 9.21
CA THR A 251 1.69 6.90 10.44
C THR A 251 2.77 7.96 10.24
N ARG A 252 3.33 8.44 11.34
CA ARG A 252 4.48 9.37 11.35
C ARG A 252 5.73 8.76 10.73
N SER A 253 5.91 7.44 10.81
CA SER A 253 7.01 6.73 10.14
C SER A 253 6.83 6.57 8.64
N GLY A 254 5.67 6.99 8.09
CA GLY A 254 5.33 6.84 6.67
C GLY A 254 4.63 5.52 6.33
N LYS A 255 4.44 4.61 7.30
CA LYS A 255 3.72 3.36 7.07
C LYS A 255 2.25 3.65 6.71
N VAL A 256 1.73 2.95 5.69
CA VAL A 256 0.34 3.01 5.26
C VAL A 256 -0.26 1.62 5.35
N TYR A 257 -1.44 1.51 5.94
CA TYR A 257 -2.16 0.24 6.04
C TYR A 257 -3.65 0.47 6.29
N VAL A 258 -4.45 -0.58 6.14
CA VAL A 258 -5.87 -0.61 6.55
C VAL A 258 -6.06 -1.68 7.62
N ALA A 259 -6.78 -1.33 8.69
CA ALA A 259 -7.11 -2.26 9.77
C ALA A 259 -8.48 -1.93 10.39
N ASP A 260 -9.10 -2.91 11.04
CA ASP A 260 -10.33 -2.70 11.80
C ASP A 260 -9.97 -2.21 13.21
N LEU A 261 -10.23 -0.94 13.48
CA LEU A 261 -9.77 -0.25 14.66
C LEU A 261 -10.94 0.38 15.43
N PRO A 262 -10.94 0.33 16.79
CA PRO A 262 -11.91 1.06 17.60
C PRO A 262 -11.56 2.55 17.70
N ALA A 263 -10.28 2.90 17.56
CA ALA A 263 -9.78 4.27 17.58
C ALA A 263 -8.52 4.38 16.72
N PRO A 264 -8.17 5.59 16.23
CA PRO A 264 -6.92 5.80 15.49
C PRO A 264 -5.70 5.57 16.40
N PRO A 265 -4.62 4.93 15.91
CA PRO A 265 -3.37 4.79 16.65
C PRO A 265 -2.76 6.15 17.02
N SER A 266 -2.02 6.21 18.13
CA SER A 266 -1.43 7.46 18.62
C SER A 266 -0.40 8.08 17.67
N ASP A 267 0.27 7.25 16.86
CA ASP A 267 1.26 7.67 15.86
C ASP A 267 0.66 8.00 14.48
N ALA A 268 -0.67 7.86 14.31
CA ALA A 268 -1.33 8.24 13.07
C ALA A 268 -1.21 9.75 12.82
N ILE A 269 -0.75 10.12 11.63
CA ILE A 269 -0.79 11.52 11.14
C ILE A 269 -2.05 11.78 10.32
N TYR A 270 -2.56 10.74 9.64
CA TYR A 270 -3.88 10.71 9.01
C TYR A 270 -4.55 9.36 9.25
N ALA A 271 -5.84 9.37 9.46
CA ALA A 271 -6.68 8.17 9.50
C ALA A 271 -8.07 8.51 8.97
N ILE A 272 -8.71 7.57 8.30
CA ILE A 272 -10.07 7.71 7.80
C ILE A 272 -10.75 6.35 7.70
N SER A 273 -11.96 6.26 8.23
CA SER A 273 -12.77 5.05 8.11
C SER A 273 -13.57 5.02 6.81
N GLY A 274 -13.76 3.81 6.32
CA GLY A 274 -14.59 3.51 5.17
C GLY A 274 -15.09 2.06 5.22
N VAL A 275 -15.90 1.70 4.24
CA VAL A 275 -16.39 0.32 4.09
C VAL A 275 -15.38 -0.46 3.24
N PRO A 276 -14.78 -1.56 3.74
CA PRO A 276 -13.81 -2.31 2.97
C PRO A 276 -14.44 -2.96 1.74
N THR A 277 -13.72 -2.91 0.64
CA THR A 277 -14.10 -3.55 -0.63
C THR A 277 -13.05 -4.54 -1.10
N VAL A 278 -11.81 -4.41 -0.63
CA VAL A 278 -10.71 -5.36 -0.82
C VAL A 278 -9.94 -5.47 0.50
N ARG A 279 -9.54 -6.68 0.86
CA ARG A 279 -8.73 -6.99 2.04
C ARG A 279 -7.69 -8.05 1.71
N GLY A 280 -6.41 -7.76 1.97
CA GLY A 280 -5.31 -8.69 1.67
C GLY A 280 -5.29 -9.17 0.23
N GLY A 281 -5.73 -8.33 -0.71
CA GLY A 281 -5.82 -8.66 -2.13
C GLY A 281 -7.10 -9.38 -2.56
N ASP A 282 -8.03 -9.71 -1.64
CA ASP A 282 -9.25 -10.44 -1.92
C ASP A 282 -10.52 -9.57 -1.84
N ASP A 283 -11.59 -10.03 -2.51
CA ASP A 283 -12.91 -9.41 -2.44
C ASP A 283 -13.52 -9.56 -1.05
N VAL A 284 -14.12 -8.48 -0.55
CA VAL A 284 -14.86 -8.50 0.71
C VAL A 284 -16.36 -8.63 0.41
N ASP A 285 -17.03 -9.48 1.17
CA ASP A 285 -18.49 -9.51 1.16
C ASP A 285 -19.04 -8.19 1.72
N TYR A 286 -19.08 -7.21 0.85
CA TYR A 286 -19.45 -5.83 1.16
C TYR A 286 -20.84 -5.73 1.79
N TYR A 287 -21.80 -6.53 1.33
CA TYR A 287 -23.17 -6.53 1.84
C TYR A 287 -23.21 -6.98 3.30
N ASN A 288 -22.63 -8.14 3.58
CA ASN A 288 -22.60 -8.69 4.94
C ASN A 288 -21.76 -7.83 5.87
N TYR A 289 -20.67 -7.23 5.39
CA TYR A 289 -19.88 -6.31 6.19
C TYR A 289 -20.68 -5.06 6.60
N VAL A 290 -21.37 -4.41 5.64
CA VAL A 290 -22.22 -3.24 5.91
C VAL A 290 -23.30 -3.57 6.95
N LYS A 291 -23.96 -4.71 6.82
CA LYS A 291 -24.99 -5.17 7.77
C LYS A 291 -24.41 -5.47 9.16
N ALA A 292 -23.32 -6.23 9.23
CA ALA A 292 -22.71 -6.62 10.50
C ALA A 292 -22.16 -5.44 11.28
N GLN A 293 -21.61 -4.44 10.59
CA GLN A 293 -21.08 -3.22 11.21
C GLN A 293 -22.13 -2.15 11.44
N GLY A 294 -23.36 -2.35 10.96
CA GLY A 294 -24.46 -1.39 11.12
C GLY A 294 -24.26 -0.09 10.37
N TRP A 295 -23.50 -0.13 9.26
CA TRP A 295 -23.43 0.99 8.33
C TRP A 295 -24.80 1.25 7.70
N ASP A 296 -25.09 2.52 7.38
CA ASP A 296 -26.32 2.90 6.70
C ASP A 296 -26.42 2.20 5.33
N GLU A 297 -27.62 1.69 5.01
CA GLU A 297 -27.84 0.98 3.74
C GLU A 297 -27.59 1.83 2.51
N SER A 298 -27.59 3.17 2.63
CA SER A 298 -27.20 4.07 1.55
C SER A 298 -25.77 3.83 1.05
N CYS A 299 -24.90 3.24 1.90
CA CYS A 299 -23.58 2.77 1.49
C CYS A 299 -23.63 1.72 0.37
N MET A 300 -24.76 1.02 0.20
CA MET A 300 -24.97 -0.04 -0.78
C MET A 300 -25.58 0.43 -2.10
N TYR A 301 -25.98 1.70 -2.22
CA TYR A 301 -26.62 2.18 -3.45
C TYR A 301 -25.61 2.45 -4.57
N ALA A 302 -26.01 2.10 -5.79
CA ALA A 302 -25.26 2.45 -6.99
C ALA A 302 -25.20 3.96 -7.19
N THR A 303 -23.98 4.50 -7.20
CA THR A 303 -23.76 5.94 -7.35
C THR A 303 -22.30 6.22 -7.76
N TYR A 304 -21.96 7.48 -7.92
CA TYR A 304 -20.58 7.90 -7.97
C TYR A 304 -19.95 7.78 -6.58
N ARG A 305 -18.74 7.20 -6.52
CA ARG A 305 -17.99 7.03 -5.28
C ARG A 305 -16.51 7.30 -5.46
N ASN A 306 -15.89 7.57 -4.34
CA ASN A 306 -14.45 7.55 -4.18
C ASN A 306 -14.05 6.42 -3.24
N TRP A 307 -12.89 5.85 -3.49
CA TRP A 307 -12.26 4.83 -2.66
C TRP A 307 -10.82 5.22 -2.40
N LEU A 308 -10.28 4.77 -1.29
CA LEU A 308 -8.84 4.78 -1.02
C LEU A 308 -8.32 3.36 -1.08
N GLY A 309 -7.29 3.13 -1.87
CA GLY A 309 -6.58 1.87 -1.98
C GLY A 309 -5.17 1.98 -1.40
N VAL A 310 -4.67 0.86 -0.90
CA VAL A 310 -3.28 0.66 -0.53
C VAL A 310 -2.67 -0.34 -1.49
N ARG A 311 -1.55 0.02 -2.09
CA ARG A 311 -0.74 -0.83 -2.97
C ARG A 311 0.72 -0.39 -2.87
N ASP A 312 1.63 -1.34 -2.63
CA ASP A 312 3.06 -1.05 -2.47
C ASP A 312 3.34 0.02 -1.40
N GLU A 313 2.66 -0.07 -0.25
CA GLU A 313 2.75 0.89 0.87
C GLU A 313 2.38 2.33 0.50
N LYS A 314 1.68 2.55 -0.61
CA LYS A 314 1.24 3.86 -1.10
C LYS A 314 -0.27 3.97 -1.10
N ILE A 315 -0.75 5.21 -0.95
CA ILE A 315 -2.17 5.52 -1.02
C ILE A 315 -2.55 5.84 -2.47
N TRP A 316 -3.69 5.30 -2.88
CA TRP A 316 -4.28 5.53 -4.19
C TRP A 316 -5.71 6.01 -4.04
N VAL A 317 -6.06 7.01 -4.82
CA VAL A 317 -7.42 7.50 -4.96
C VAL A 317 -8.06 6.84 -6.17
N ILE A 318 -9.20 6.20 -5.95
CA ILE A 318 -10.00 5.55 -6.98
C ILE A 318 -11.34 6.26 -7.04
N SER A 319 -11.79 6.63 -8.23
CA SER A 319 -13.06 7.33 -8.43
C SER A 319 -13.82 6.76 -9.61
N GLY A 320 -15.13 6.65 -9.49
CA GLY A 320 -15.95 6.18 -10.60
C GLY A 320 -17.40 6.01 -10.26
N LYS A 321 -18.17 5.58 -11.26
CA LYS A 321 -19.56 5.21 -11.10
C LYS A 321 -19.66 3.69 -10.96
N THR A 322 -20.36 3.25 -9.93
CA THR A 322 -20.75 1.84 -9.82
C THR A 322 -22.06 1.64 -10.58
N ALA A 323 -22.14 0.57 -11.36
CA ALA A 323 -23.28 0.29 -12.19
C ALA A 323 -24.44 -0.28 -11.35
N THR A 324 -25.66 0.13 -11.70
CA THR A 324 -26.99 -0.43 -11.42
C THR A 324 -27.44 -0.74 -9.98
N ARG A 325 -28.76 -0.54 -9.79
CA ARG A 325 -29.53 -0.60 -8.55
C ARG A 325 -29.61 -1.94 -7.81
N ASN A 326 -28.89 -2.97 -8.23
CA ASN A 326 -28.97 -4.29 -7.61
C ASN A 326 -27.73 -4.58 -6.76
N TYR A 327 -27.91 -4.70 -5.50
CA TYR A 327 -27.19 -5.27 -4.34
C TYR A 327 -25.85 -6.05 -4.53
N ILE A 328 -25.19 -5.99 -5.68
CA ILE A 328 -23.94 -6.72 -6.00
C ILE A 328 -22.76 -5.74 -6.04
N TYR A 329 -22.67 -4.90 -5.04
CA TYR A 329 -21.75 -3.75 -5.05
C TYR A 329 -20.29 -4.15 -4.99
N GLY A 330 -19.91 -5.07 -4.11
CA GLY A 330 -18.55 -5.55 -3.96
C GLY A 330 -18.09 -6.30 -5.20
N MET A 331 -18.90 -7.23 -5.66
CA MET A 331 -18.52 -8.12 -6.76
C MET A 331 -18.31 -7.38 -8.10
N GLU A 332 -19.12 -6.34 -8.43
CA GLU A 332 -18.90 -5.56 -9.64
C GLU A 332 -17.68 -4.65 -9.57
N PHE A 333 -17.44 -4.07 -8.41
CA PHE A 333 -16.22 -3.29 -8.17
C PHE A 333 -14.98 -4.19 -8.23
N TRP A 334 -15.02 -5.35 -7.57
CA TRP A 334 -13.95 -6.34 -7.61
C TRP A 334 -13.60 -6.77 -9.03
N LYS A 335 -14.57 -7.10 -9.87
CA LYS A 335 -14.33 -7.44 -11.28
C LYS A 335 -13.61 -6.35 -12.05
N LYS A 336 -13.81 -5.09 -11.67
CA LYS A 336 -13.15 -3.93 -12.31
C LYS A 336 -11.74 -3.69 -11.82
N ILE A 337 -11.42 -4.05 -10.55
CA ILE A 337 -10.20 -3.61 -9.87
C ILE A 337 -9.21 -4.76 -9.57
N ARG A 338 -9.64 -6.01 -9.56
CA ARG A 338 -8.83 -7.17 -9.13
C ARG A 338 -7.47 -7.29 -9.80
N ASP A 339 -7.40 -6.95 -11.09
CA ASP A 339 -6.17 -7.05 -11.88
C ASP A 339 -5.16 -5.94 -11.52
N GLU A 340 -5.60 -4.91 -10.80
CA GLU A 340 -4.78 -3.80 -10.31
C GLU A 340 -4.00 -4.13 -9.01
N LYS A 341 -4.27 -5.31 -8.41
CA LYS A 341 -3.52 -5.90 -7.28
C LYS A 341 -3.35 -4.94 -6.09
N PHE A 342 -4.44 -4.35 -5.64
CA PHE A 342 -4.47 -3.61 -4.39
C PHE A 342 -4.46 -4.58 -3.20
N ASP A 343 -3.67 -4.26 -2.18
CA ASP A 343 -3.66 -4.98 -0.91
C ASP A 343 -4.97 -4.76 -0.15
N ASP A 344 -5.37 -3.50 -0.04
CA ASP A 344 -6.62 -3.10 0.63
C ASP A 344 -7.30 -1.96 -0.12
N ILE A 345 -8.63 -1.92 -0.09
CA ILE A 345 -9.44 -0.80 -0.57
C ILE A 345 -10.60 -0.55 0.38
N ILE A 346 -10.80 0.70 0.77
CA ILE A 346 -11.98 1.17 1.49
C ILE A 346 -12.81 2.13 0.65
N CYS A 347 -14.14 1.95 0.70
CA CYS A 347 -15.12 2.85 0.09
C CYS A 347 -15.39 4.04 0.99
N LEU A 348 -15.38 5.24 0.43
CA LEU A 348 -15.72 6.49 1.10
C LEU A 348 -17.17 6.89 0.85
N ASP A 349 -17.61 8.01 1.43
CA ASP A 349 -18.94 8.57 1.16
C ASP A 349 -19.15 8.85 -0.33
N GLY A 350 -20.38 8.81 -0.75
CA GLY A 350 -20.72 8.95 -2.17
C GLY A 350 -22.07 9.63 -2.40
N GLY A 351 -22.69 9.36 -3.53
CA GLY A 351 -23.98 9.97 -3.88
C GLY A 351 -23.95 11.49 -3.88
N GLY A 352 -24.84 12.12 -3.11
CA GLY A 352 -24.91 13.57 -2.97
C GLY A 352 -23.62 14.21 -2.40
N SER A 353 -22.77 13.45 -1.71
CA SER A 353 -21.49 13.91 -1.17
C SER A 353 -20.34 13.79 -2.18
N TYR A 354 -20.50 13.03 -3.26
CA TYR A 354 -19.44 12.81 -4.25
C TYR A 354 -18.90 14.13 -4.82
N VAL A 355 -17.60 14.25 -4.79
CA VAL A 355 -16.86 15.28 -5.51
C VAL A 355 -15.48 14.76 -5.89
N ARG A 356 -15.01 15.18 -7.04
CA ARG A 356 -13.64 15.01 -7.50
C ARG A 356 -13.23 16.24 -8.30
N LYS A 357 -12.14 16.88 -7.90
CA LYS A 357 -11.46 17.93 -8.66
C LYS A 357 -10.08 17.42 -9.03
N THR A 358 -9.66 17.65 -10.27
CA THR A 358 -8.33 17.26 -10.76
C THR A 358 -7.54 18.52 -11.06
N GLY A 359 -6.22 18.47 -10.96
CA GLY A 359 -5.32 19.59 -11.24
C GLY A 359 -5.46 20.19 -12.66
N THR A 360 -6.22 19.55 -13.55
CA THR A 360 -6.57 20.07 -14.89
C THR A 360 -7.85 20.89 -14.89
N GLY A 361 -8.39 21.25 -13.73
CA GLY A 361 -9.62 22.03 -13.59
C GLY A 361 -10.92 21.25 -13.81
N LYS A 362 -10.84 19.94 -14.12
CA LYS A 362 -12.06 19.10 -14.25
C LYS A 362 -12.68 18.89 -12.88
N TYR A 363 -13.93 19.31 -12.76
CA TYR A 363 -14.74 19.17 -11.56
C TYR A 363 -15.94 18.26 -11.83
N ALA A 364 -16.02 17.15 -11.10
CA ALA A 364 -17.14 16.24 -11.16
C ALA A 364 -17.84 16.19 -9.80
N THR A 365 -19.14 16.38 -9.75
CA THR A 365 -19.92 16.35 -8.51
C THR A 365 -21.33 15.87 -8.77
N VAL A 366 -21.95 15.30 -7.73
CA VAL A 366 -23.37 14.97 -7.67
C VAL A 366 -24.01 15.85 -6.59
N GLY A 367 -24.89 16.77 -7.01
CA GLY A 367 -25.52 17.73 -6.09
C GLY A 367 -24.56 18.75 -5.49
N ASN A 368 -25.06 19.57 -4.56
CA ASN A 368 -24.31 20.67 -3.89
C ASN A 368 -24.39 20.54 -2.36
N ARG A 369 -24.27 19.33 -1.86
CA ARG A 369 -24.28 19.03 -0.41
C ARG A 369 -23.00 19.55 0.26
N ARG A 370 -23.09 19.94 1.53
CA ARG A 370 -21.89 20.14 2.38
C ARG A 370 -21.22 18.80 2.59
N ILE A 371 -19.90 18.83 2.77
CA ILE A 371 -19.09 17.67 3.16
C ILE A 371 -18.33 18.01 4.42
N ASN A 372 -18.06 16.98 5.23
CA ASN A 372 -17.42 17.11 6.54
C ASN A 372 -15.89 17.18 6.41
N ASN A 373 -15.34 16.41 5.52
CA ASN A 373 -13.91 16.37 5.28
C ASN A 373 -13.63 16.09 3.80
N TYR A 374 -12.45 16.47 3.35
CA TYR A 374 -11.97 16.18 2.00
C TYR A 374 -10.51 15.70 2.04
N ILE A 375 -10.10 15.07 0.97
CA ILE A 375 -8.78 14.48 0.81
C ILE A 375 -8.11 15.17 -0.37
N THR A 376 -6.91 15.74 -0.17
CA THR A 376 -6.02 16.18 -1.24
C THR A 376 -5.04 15.07 -1.62
N TYR A 377 -4.55 15.07 -2.88
CA TYR A 377 -3.71 13.98 -3.35
C TYR A 377 -2.88 14.34 -4.60
#